data_89d2bfcaff233c041d68b71ccdaa63a7
#
_entry.id   89d2bfcaff233c041d68b71ccdaa63a7
#
_cell.length_a   1.000
_cell.length_b   1.000
_cell.length_c   1.000
_cell.angle_alpha   90.00
_cell.angle_beta   90.00
_cell.angle_gamma   90.00
#
_symmetry.space_group_name_H-M   'P 1'
#
loop_
_entity.id
_entity.type
_entity.pdbx_description
1 polymer ?
#
loop_
_entity_poly.entity_id
_entity_poly.type
_entity_poly.pdbx_seq_one_letter_code
_entity_poly.pdbx_strand_id
1 'polypeptide(L)'
;MEDNLRNQVFSRDGFTCQKCNFIDLSASDLEVHHITSKVFGGLDILDNLVTLCSICHNYAPDSEKLFLKYLDEKIDGTILNTFRYSQYSISRKTKTGMKSSFAKGKHITKAPKGYKIINKMLIPDENSNEIKQIFQEFLDSDISLTQLAKKSNMTPTGMKKLLRNTTYLGKVRFDNKESEGQHEAILDQQLFRQVQQKIKQLGWS
;
A
#
# COMPACT_ATOMS: atom_id res chain seq x y z
N MET A 1 -9.81 8.16 -15.27
CA MET A 1 -9.13 8.95 -16.33
C MET A 1 -8.14 8.04 -17.01
N GLU A 2 -8.17 7.98 -18.32
CA GLU A 2 -7.28 7.14 -19.12
C GLU A 2 -5.83 7.66 -19.03
N ASP A 3 -4.85 6.75 -19.01
CA ASP A 3 -3.43 7.13 -18.92
C ASP A 3 -2.99 8.04 -20.09
N ASN A 4 -3.60 7.87 -21.28
CA ASN A 4 -3.35 8.69 -22.44
C ASN A 4 -3.73 10.17 -22.21
N LEU A 5 -4.92 10.43 -21.67
CA LEU A 5 -5.40 11.80 -21.40
C LEU A 5 -4.52 12.49 -20.34
N ARG A 6 -4.12 11.74 -19.30
CA ARG A 6 -3.20 12.24 -18.29
C ARG A 6 -1.86 12.69 -18.87
N ASN A 7 -1.28 11.89 -19.75
CA ASN A 7 -0.03 12.24 -20.44
C ASN A 7 -0.17 13.45 -21.34
N GLN A 8 -1.31 13.62 -22.03
CA GLN A 8 -1.60 14.81 -22.84
C GLN A 8 -1.64 16.07 -21.99
N VAL A 9 -2.28 16.02 -20.80
CA VAL A 9 -2.30 17.17 -19.86
C VAL A 9 -0.90 17.51 -19.38
N PHE A 10 -0.09 16.52 -18.97
CA PHE A 10 1.29 16.77 -18.57
C PHE A 10 2.14 17.37 -19.68
N SER A 11 2.00 16.86 -20.91
CA SER A 11 2.74 17.37 -22.07
C SER A 11 2.33 18.80 -22.42
N ARG A 12 1.02 19.13 -22.44
CA ARG A 12 0.51 20.48 -22.65
C ARG A 12 1.07 21.46 -21.63
N ASP A 13 1.12 21.07 -20.36
CA ASP A 13 1.55 21.91 -19.24
C ASP A 13 3.09 21.86 -19.02
N GLY A 14 3.84 21.21 -19.93
CA GLY A 14 5.30 21.13 -19.86
C GLY A 14 5.80 20.43 -18.59
N PHE A 15 5.07 19.40 -18.10
CA PHE A 15 5.40 18.72 -16.84
C PHE A 15 5.59 19.69 -15.66
N THR A 16 4.80 20.77 -15.64
CA THR A 16 4.92 21.88 -14.70
C THR A 16 3.64 22.09 -13.92
N CYS A 17 3.75 22.22 -12.61
CA CYS A 17 2.63 22.62 -11.75
C CYS A 17 2.14 24.03 -12.09
N GLN A 18 0.90 24.18 -12.52
CA GLN A 18 0.35 25.47 -12.97
C GLN A 18 0.09 26.45 -11.80
N LYS A 19 0.21 26.01 -10.53
CA LYS A 19 0.10 26.87 -9.34
C LYS A 19 1.45 27.42 -8.87
N CYS A 20 2.49 26.57 -8.75
CA CYS A 20 3.77 26.95 -8.12
C CYS A 20 4.98 26.81 -9.05
N ASN A 21 4.78 26.52 -10.32
CA ASN A 21 5.81 26.34 -11.34
C ASN A 21 6.85 25.25 -11.03
N PHE A 22 6.52 24.29 -10.15
CA PHE A 22 7.36 23.13 -9.93
C PHE A 22 7.39 22.23 -11.15
N ILE A 23 8.58 21.86 -11.62
CA ILE A 23 8.82 21.00 -12.77
C ILE A 23 9.22 19.60 -12.31
N ASP A 24 8.60 18.56 -12.83
CA ASP A 24 8.98 17.17 -12.65
C ASP A 24 8.77 16.37 -13.93
N LEU A 25 9.83 16.23 -14.72
CA LEU A 25 9.80 15.52 -16.01
C LEU A 25 9.48 14.02 -15.88
N SER A 26 9.65 13.46 -14.67
CA SER A 26 9.23 12.08 -14.38
C SER A 26 7.75 11.94 -14.06
N ALA A 27 7.05 13.06 -13.90
CA ALA A 27 5.66 13.15 -13.45
C ALA A 27 5.34 12.36 -12.16
N SER A 28 6.35 12.02 -11.36
CA SER A 28 6.18 11.22 -10.13
C SER A 28 5.46 11.99 -9.02
N ASP A 29 5.63 13.31 -8.99
CA ASP A 29 5.03 14.25 -8.04
C ASP A 29 3.98 15.18 -8.67
N LEU A 30 3.56 14.90 -9.92
CA LEU A 30 2.51 15.63 -10.61
C LEU A 30 1.21 14.83 -10.60
N GLU A 31 0.11 15.56 -10.47
CA GLU A 31 -1.25 15.04 -10.53
C GLU A 31 -2.10 15.90 -11.46
N VAL A 32 -3.10 15.28 -12.09
CA VAL A 32 -4.08 16.00 -12.91
C VAL A 32 -5.28 16.32 -12.05
N HIS A 33 -5.65 17.60 -12.00
CA HIS A 33 -6.80 18.14 -11.28
C HIS A 33 -7.90 18.57 -12.25
N HIS A 34 -9.16 18.36 -11.88
CA HIS A 34 -10.31 18.86 -12.62
C HIS A 34 -10.63 20.29 -12.20
N ILE A 35 -10.65 21.22 -13.14
CA ILE A 35 -11.03 22.63 -12.91
C ILE A 35 -12.48 22.69 -12.38
N THR A 36 -13.39 22.06 -13.11
CA THR A 36 -14.74 21.74 -12.59
C THR A 36 -14.73 20.30 -12.14
N SER A 37 -14.91 20.07 -10.83
CA SER A 37 -14.88 18.74 -10.22
C SER A 37 -15.95 17.81 -10.83
N LYS A 38 -15.67 16.51 -10.91
CA LYS A 38 -16.62 15.47 -11.36
C LYS A 38 -17.93 15.48 -10.57
N VAL A 39 -17.88 15.83 -9.31
CA VAL A 39 -19.07 15.95 -8.45
C VAL A 39 -20.02 17.05 -8.95
N PHE A 40 -19.48 18.07 -9.61
CA PHE A 40 -20.23 19.19 -10.23
C PHE A 40 -20.38 19.02 -11.76
N GLY A 41 -20.23 17.80 -12.29
CA GLY A 41 -20.44 17.51 -13.70
C GLY A 41 -19.23 17.75 -14.60
N GLY A 42 -18.04 17.96 -14.04
CA GLY A 42 -16.81 18.15 -14.81
C GLY A 42 -16.44 16.91 -15.64
N LEU A 43 -16.08 17.11 -16.90
CA LEU A 43 -15.74 16.05 -17.85
C LEU A 43 -14.24 15.78 -17.88
N ASP A 44 -13.87 14.55 -18.29
CA ASP A 44 -12.49 14.16 -18.57
C ASP A 44 -12.07 14.66 -19.97
N ILE A 45 -11.91 15.98 -20.12
CA ILE A 45 -11.44 16.64 -21.34
C ILE A 45 -10.27 17.57 -21.02
N LEU A 46 -9.39 17.81 -22.00
CA LEU A 46 -8.16 18.59 -21.81
C LEU A 46 -8.42 19.97 -21.20
N ASP A 47 -9.46 20.68 -21.64
CA ASP A 47 -9.78 22.03 -21.19
C ASP A 47 -10.26 22.09 -19.73
N ASN A 48 -10.77 20.99 -19.21
CA ASN A 48 -11.19 20.87 -17.82
C ASN A 48 -10.11 20.31 -16.89
N LEU A 49 -8.91 20.05 -17.38
CA LEU A 49 -7.84 19.40 -16.66
C LEU A 49 -6.60 20.28 -16.58
N VAL A 50 -5.89 20.24 -15.46
CA VAL A 50 -4.68 21.02 -15.22
C VAL A 50 -3.66 20.24 -14.41
N THR A 51 -2.38 20.44 -14.66
CA THR A 51 -1.28 19.83 -13.93
C THR A 51 -1.01 20.58 -12.62
N LEU A 52 -1.04 19.89 -11.49
CA LEU A 52 -0.62 20.38 -10.20
C LEU A 52 0.43 19.43 -9.58
N CYS A 53 1.33 19.96 -8.76
CA CYS A 53 2.12 19.07 -7.91
C CYS A 53 1.26 18.53 -6.76
N SER A 54 1.68 17.43 -6.16
CA SER A 54 0.95 16.76 -5.08
C SER A 54 0.58 17.67 -3.91
N ILE A 55 1.40 18.67 -3.60
CA ILE A 55 1.12 19.66 -2.54
C ILE A 55 -0.01 20.60 -3.00
N CYS A 56 0.14 21.24 -4.16
CA CYS A 56 -0.87 22.16 -4.67
C CYS A 56 -2.20 21.45 -4.94
N HIS A 57 -2.18 20.20 -5.40
CA HIS A 57 -3.37 19.40 -5.59
C HIS A 57 -4.16 19.17 -4.29
N ASN A 58 -3.47 18.94 -3.16
CA ASN A 58 -4.13 18.73 -1.86
C ASN A 58 -4.85 19.97 -1.32
N TYR A 59 -4.45 21.16 -1.74
CA TYR A 59 -5.06 22.43 -1.33
C TYR A 59 -5.97 23.04 -2.39
N ALA A 60 -6.08 22.38 -3.55
CA ALA A 60 -6.94 22.84 -4.63
C ALA A 60 -8.42 22.72 -4.24
N PRO A 61 -9.21 23.79 -4.35
CA PRO A 61 -10.63 23.73 -4.07
C PRO A 61 -11.42 23.03 -5.18
N ASP A 62 -12.50 22.34 -4.84
CA ASP A 62 -13.36 21.61 -5.79
C ASP A 62 -14.27 22.52 -6.63
N SER A 63 -14.52 23.74 -6.21
CA SER A 63 -15.38 24.70 -6.91
C SER A 63 -14.57 25.42 -7.99
N GLU A 64 -15.04 25.42 -9.22
CA GLU A 64 -14.40 26.06 -10.38
C GLU A 64 -14.02 27.53 -10.09
N LYS A 65 -14.96 28.33 -9.58
CA LYS A 65 -14.71 29.73 -9.26
C LYS A 65 -13.59 29.93 -8.24
N LEU A 66 -13.56 29.11 -7.19
CA LEU A 66 -12.52 29.17 -6.18
C LEU A 66 -11.20 28.61 -6.72
N PHE A 67 -11.26 27.61 -7.58
CA PHE A 67 -10.08 27.02 -8.19
C PHE A 67 -9.38 28.00 -9.16
N LEU A 68 -10.14 28.73 -9.99
CA LEU A 68 -9.56 29.74 -10.87
C LEU A 68 -8.87 30.85 -10.06
N LYS A 69 -9.53 31.33 -8.99
CA LYS A 69 -8.89 32.27 -8.05
C LYS A 69 -7.63 31.67 -7.41
N TYR A 70 -7.70 30.41 -6.99
CA TYR A 70 -6.54 29.68 -6.45
C TYR A 70 -5.38 29.62 -7.45
N LEU A 71 -5.62 29.41 -8.73
CA LEU A 71 -4.58 29.38 -9.77
C LEU A 71 -3.93 30.76 -10.02
N ASP A 72 -4.73 31.83 -9.96
CA ASP A 72 -4.24 33.20 -10.15
C ASP A 72 -3.29 33.66 -9.02
N GLU A 73 -3.55 33.24 -7.81
CA GLU A 73 -2.70 33.51 -6.64
C GLU A 73 -1.44 32.66 -6.69
N LYS A 74 -0.43 33.03 -7.50
CA LYS A 74 0.82 32.25 -7.61
C LYS A 74 1.55 32.16 -6.27
N ILE A 75 2.13 31.02 -5.99
CA ILE A 75 2.90 30.74 -4.76
C ILE A 75 4.37 30.58 -5.17
N ASP A 76 5.26 31.18 -4.41
CA ASP A 76 6.70 30.99 -4.58
C ASP A 76 7.06 29.50 -4.38
N GLY A 77 7.56 28.87 -5.43
CA GLY A 77 7.96 27.47 -5.45
C GLY A 77 9.08 27.15 -4.43
N THR A 78 9.90 28.13 -4.03
CA THR A 78 10.97 27.95 -3.05
C THR A 78 10.41 27.68 -1.65
N ILE A 79 9.35 28.35 -1.26
CA ILE A 79 8.65 28.11 0.01
C ILE A 79 8.04 26.71 0.02
N LEU A 80 7.42 26.28 -1.09
CA LEU A 80 6.82 24.96 -1.19
C LEU A 80 7.85 23.82 -1.25
N ASN A 81 9.08 24.06 -1.70
CA ASN A 81 10.14 23.06 -1.67
C ASN A 81 10.45 22.60 -0.24
N THR A 82 10.36 23.48 0.74
CA THR A 82 10.52 23.13 2.16
C THR A 82 9.46 22.12 2.61
N PHE A 83 8.24 22.22 2.10
CA PHE A 83 7.15 21.28 2.40
C PHE A 83 7.22 19.98 1.59
N ARG A 84 7.84 19.97 0.40
CA ARG A 84 8.02 18.75 -0.42
C ARG A 84 8.89 17.71 0.26
N TYR A 85 9.87 18.15 1.03
CA TYR A 85 10.73 17.27 1.83
C TYR A 85 10.18 17.05 3.24
N SER A 86 8.96 17.53 3.53
CA SER A 86 8.30 17.27 4.81
C SER A 86 7.95 15.78 4.98
N GLN A 87 7.82 15.35 6.24
CA GLN A 87 7.44 13.96 6.59
C GLN A 87 6.16 13.49 5.88
N TYR A 88 5.25 14.41 5.55
CA TYR A 88 4.00 14.08 4.86
C TYR A 88 4.24 13.63 3.41
N SER A 89 5.09 14.34 2.65
CA SER A 89 5.43 13.94 1.28
C SER A 89 6.23 12.63 1.24
N ILE A 90 7.15 12.42 2.19
CA ILE A 90 7.90 11.17 2.34
C ILE A 90 6.95 10.01 2.65
N SER A 91 6.02 10.20 3.60
CA SER A 91 5.02 9.18 3.96
C SER A 91 4.14 8.80 2.76
N ARG A 92 3.70 9.78 1.96
CA ARG A 92 2.87 9.56 0.77
C ARG A 92 3.65 8.80 -0.33
N LYS A 93 4.89 9.21 -0.63
CA LYS A 93 5.77 8.49 -1.57
C LYS A 93 6.01 7.05 -1.12
N THR A 94 6.25 6.85 0.16
CA THR A 94 6.42 5.52 0.75
C THR A 94 5.16 4.68 0.57
N LYS A 95 3.97 5.24 0.88
CA LYS A 95 2.69 4.52 0.71
C LYS A 95 2.41 4.18 -0.77
N THR A 96 2.72 5.08 -1.69
CA THR A 96 2.59 4.84 -3.14
C THR A 96 3.56 3.74 -3.61
N GLY A 97 4.82 3.77 -3.17
CA GLY A 97 5.80 2.73 -3.45
C GLY A 97 5.37 1.36 -2.90
N MET A 98 4.79 1.34 -1.69
CA MET A 98 4.22 0.12 -1.10
C MET A 98 3.03 -0.41 -1.91
N LYS A 99 2.11 0.46 -2.38
CA LYS A 99 1.00 0.07 -3.26
C LYS A 99 1.50 -0.57 -4.56
N SER A 100 2.50 0.06 -5.21
CA SER A 100 3.11 -0.47 -6.44
C SER A 100 3.76 -1.83 -6.19
N SER A 101 4.47 -1.99 -5.09
CA SER A 101 5.11 -3.27 -4.72
C SER A 101 4.06 -4.35 -4.45
N PHE A 102 2.98 -4.01 -3.73
CA PHE A 102 1.85 -4.91 -3.49
C PHE A 102 1.15 -5.35 -4.78
N ALA A 103 0.87 -4.43 -5.71
CA ALA A 103 0.28 -4.74 -7.01
C ALA A 103 1.14 -5.70 -7.84
N LYS A 104 2.45 -5.72 -7.59
CA LYS A 104 3.42 -6.67 -8.20
C LYS A 104 3.58 -7.96 -7.39
N GLY A 105 2.78 -8.21 -6.37
CA GLY A 105 2.88 -9.38 -5.50
C GLY A 105 4.15 -9.42 -4.62
N LYS A 106 4.83 -8.29 -4.43
CA LYS A 106 6.04 -8.21 -3.60
C LYS A 106 5.68 -8.00 -2.14
N HIS A 107 6.38 -8.72 -1.27
CA HIS A 107 6.26 -8.49 0.17
C HIS A 107 6.85 -7.12 0.56
N ILE A 108 6.17 -6.38 1.44
CA ILE A 108 6.50 -4.97 1.74
C ILE A 108 6.83 -4.70 3.20
N THR A 109 6.78 -5.70 4.06
CA THR A 109 7.06 -5.59 5.50
C THR A 109 8.30 -6.40 5.89
N LYS A 110 8.58 -6.52 7.19
CA LYS A 110 9.59 -7.44 7.69
C LYS A 110 9.18 -8.89 7.37
N ALA A 111 10.16 -9.75 7.08
CA ALA A 111 9.89 -11.17 6.89
C ALA A 111 9.20 -11.76 8.12
N PRO A 112 8.10 -12.49 7.96
CA PRO A 112 7.52 -13.27 9.06
C PRO A 112 8.44 -14.45 9.41
N LYS A 113 8.29 -15.01 10.62
CA LYS A 113 9.02 -16.23 11.04
C LYS A 113 8.82 -17.33 9.99
N GLY A 114 9.86 -18.07 9.64
CA GLY A 114 9.85 -19.08 8.58
C GLY A 114 10.22 -18.55 7.19
N TYR A 115 10.45 -17.24 7.06
CA TYR A 115 10.93 -16.61 5.83
C TYR A 115 12.10 -15.67 6.08
N LYS A 116 12.96 -15.53 5.08
CA LYS A 116 13.98 -14.47 4.96
C LYS A 116 13.80 -13.68 3.68
N ILE A 117 14.32 -12.45 3.65
CA ILE A 117 14.28 -11.61 2.45
C ILE A 117 15.61 -11.69 1.74
N ILE A 118 15.58 -12.15 0.48
CA ILE A 118 16.74 -12.14 -0.43
C ILE A 118 16.29 -11.44 -1.71
N ASN A 119 17.04 -10.44 -2.17
CA ASN A 119 16.72 -9.67 -3.39
C ASN A 119 15.28 -9.14 -3.42
N LYS A 120 14.79 -8.64 -2.29
CA LYS A 120 13.42 -8.11 -2.11
C LYS A 120 12.29 -9.17 -2.28
N MET A 121 12.62 -10.45 -2.22
CA MET A 121 11.66 -11.55 -2.24
C MET A 121 11.72 -12.33 -0.94
N LEU A 122 10.57 -12.86 -0.51
CA LEU A 122 10.51 -13.81 0.60
C LEU A 122 10.93 -15.19 0.10
N ILE A 123 11.82 -15.82 0.83
CA ILE A 123 12.27 -17.20 0.59
C ILE A 123 12.11 -17.96 1.91
N PRO A 124 11.55 -19.17 1.92
CA PRO A 124 11.52 -20.01 3.12
C PRO A 124 12.92 -20.14 3.74
N ASP A 125 13.01 -20.03 5.05
CA ASP A 125 14.26 -20.20 5.81
C ASP A 125 14.28 -21.55 6.54
N GLU A 126 15.30 -21.79 7.36
CA GLU A 126 15.47 -23.00 8.16
C GLU A 126 14.33 -23.24 9.15
N ASN A 127 13.60 -22.17 9.56
CA ASN A 127 12.47 -22.26 10.48
C ASN A 127 11.15 -22.56 9.76
N SER A 128 11.14 -22.72 8.44
CA SER A 128 9.90 -22.98 7.68
C SER A 128 9.23 -24.30 8.10
N ASN A 129 10.01 -25.32 8.43
CA ASN A 129 9.48 -26.58 8.96
C ASN A 129 8.87 -26.43 10.36
N GLU A 130 9.44 -25.57 11.22
CA GLU A 130 8.85 -25.26 12.53
C GLU A 130 7.46 -24.65 12.37
N ILE A 131 7.25 -23.80 11.36
CA ILE A 131 5.93 -23.23 11.07
C ILE A 131 4.92 -24.32 10.71
N LYS A 132 5.27 -25.28 9.85
CA LYS A 132 4.39 -26.42 9.52
C LYS A 132 4.03 -27.22 10.78
N GLN A 133 5.01 -27.50 11.62
CA GLN A 133 4.82 -28.23 12.88
C GLN A 133 3.89 -27.49 13.85
N ILE A 134 4.03 -26.16 14.00
CA ILE A 134 3.15 -25.34 14.85
C ILE A 134 1.70 -25.44 14.37
N PHE A 135 1.43 -25.35 13.07
CA PHE A 135 0.09 -25.47 12.52
C PHE A 135 -0.49 -26.87 12.71
N GLN A 136 0.31 -27.91 12.49
CA GLN A 136 -0.12 -29.29 12.65
C GLN A 136 -0.40 -29.60 14.14
N GLU A 137 0.52 -29.22 15.04
CA GLU A 137 0.36 -29.42 16.49
C GLU A 137 -0.89 -28.70 17.03
N PHE A 138 -1.13 -27.47 16.54
CA PHE A 138 -2.35 -26.75 16.92
C PHE A 138 -3.62 -27.46 16.46
N LEU A 139 -3.60 -28.11 15.29
CA LEU A 139 -4.74 -28.84 14.75
C LEU A 139 -4.98 -30.14 15.51
N ASP A 140 -3.94 -30.93 15.75
CA ASP A 140 -4.03 -32.31 16.22
C ASP A 140 -4.16 -32.44 17.74
N SER A 141 -3.84 -31.38 18.48
CA SER A 141 -3.86 -31.40 19.95
C SER A 141 -4.84 -30.37 20.53
N ASP A 142 -5.30 -30.62 21.76
CA ASP A 142 -6.10 -29.65 22.54
C ASP A 142 -5.24 -28.64 23.28
N ILE A 143 -4.05 -28.36 22.74
CA ILE A 143 -3.13 -27.40 23.34
C ILE A 143 -3.71 -25.99 23.36
N SER A 144 -3.62 -25.31 24.49
CA SER A 144 -4.04 -23.92 24.58
C SER A 144 -3.10 -22.98 23.81
N LEU A 145 -3.62 -21.83 23.34
CA LEU A 145 -2.80 -20.81 22.67
C LEU A 145 -1.58 -20.40 23.50
N THR A 146 -1.77 -20.27 24.81
CA THR A 146 -0.70 -19.87 25.75
C THR A 146 0.39 -20.94 25.84
N GLN A 147 0.02 -22.21 25.90
CA GLN A 147 0.97 -23.32 25.94
C GLN A 147 1.73 -23.45 24.60
N LEU A 148 1.03 -23.36 23.45
CA LEU A 148 1.66 -23.39 22.14
C LEU A 148 2.62 -22.22 21.95
N ALA A 149 2.22 -21.01 22.38
CA ALA A 149 3.07 -19.82 22.32
C ALA A 149 4.34 -19.99 23.19
N LYS A 150 4.19 -20.50 24.42
CA LYS A 150 5.32 -20.75 25.33
C LYS A 150 6.30 -21.77 24.73
N LYS A 151 5.80 -22.87 24.15
CA LYS A 151 6.61 -23.90 23.49
C LYS A 151 7.41 -23.34 22.30
N SER A 152 6.83 -22.43 21.55
CA SER A 152 7.47 -21.79 20.38
C SER A 152 8.24 -20.50 20.73
N ASN A 153 8.46 -20.22 22.01
CA ASN A 153 9.12 -19.01 22.52
C ASN A 153 8.49 -17.71 21.96
N MET A 154 7.16 -17.65 21.96
CA MET A 154 6.37 -16.53 21.44
C MET A 154 5.37 -16.03 22.49
N THR A 155 4.87 -14.81 22.28
CA THR A 155 3.72 -14.32 23.05
C THR A 155 2.42 -14.92 22.51
N PRO A 156 1.35 -15.09 23.31
CA PRO A 156 0.04 -15.56 22.83
C PRO A 156 -0.52 -14.69 21.70
N THR A 157 -0.35 -13.37 21.80
CA THR A 157 -0.76 -12.43 20.73
C THR A 157 0.05 -12.66 19.45
N GLY A 158 1.35 -12.91 19.56
CA GLY A 158 2.23 -13.24 18.43
C GLY A 158 1.81 -14.54 17.76
N MET A 159 1.53 -15.58 18.55
CA MET A 159 1.05 -16.88 18.08
C MET A 159 -0.30 -16.74 17.35
N LYS A 160 -1.25 -15.99 17.91
CA LYS A 160 -2.53 -15.71 17.25
C LYS A 160 -2.35 -15.03 15.88
N LYS A 161 -1.44 -14.05 15.79
CA LYS A 161 -1.10 -13.40 14.51
C LYS A 161 -0.43 -14.36 13.53
N LEU A 162 0.46 -15.23 14.00
CA LEU A 162 1.13 -16.24 13.19
C LEU A 162 0.10 -17.20 12.57
N LEU A 163 -0.78 -17.78 13.37
CA LEU A 163 -1.79 -18.73 12.91
C LEU A 163 -2.79 -18.15 11.89
N ARG A 164 -2.92 -16.83 11.81
CA ARG A 164 -3.81 -16.11 10.87
C ARG A 164 -3.08 -15.49 9.68
N ASN A 165 -1.77 -15.65 9.60
CA ASN A 165 -0.99 -14.96 8.58
C ASN A 165 -1.07 -15.66 7.23
N THR A 166 -1.80 -15.07 6.29
CA THR A 166 -1.98 -15.58 4.93
C THR A 166 -0.71 -15.53 4.08
N THR A 167 0.37 -14.87 4.56
CA THR A 167 1.69 -14.93 3.90
C THR A 167 2.20 -16.37 3.79
N TYR A 168 1.84 -17.25 4.73
CA TYR A 168 2.22 -18.67 4.66
C TYR A 168 1.55 -19.44 3.52
N LEU A 169 0.49 -18.88 2.91
CA LEU A 169 -0.17 -19.40 1.70
C LEU A 169 0.37 -18.79 0.40
N GLY A 170 1.48 -18.06 0.44
CA GLY A 170 1.99 -17.36 -0.73
C GLY A 170 1.27 -16.04 -1.04
N LYS A 171 0.50 -15.48 -0.11
CA LYS A 171 -0.23 -14.22 -0.29
C LYS A 171 0.49 -13.04 0.31
N VAL A 172 0.28 -11.86 -0.26
CA VAL A 172 0.73 -10.59 0.29
C VAL A 172 -0.47 -9.75 0.72
N ARG A 173 -0.28 -8.96 1.78
CA ARG A 173 -1.34 -8.11 2.34
C ARG A 173 -0.87 -6.66 2.46
N PHE A 174 -1.73 -5.73 2.04
CA PHE A 174 -1.53 -4.31 2.21
C PHE A 174 -2.87 -3.56 2.25
N ASP A 175 -3.02 -2.62 3.19
CA ASP A 175 -4.19 -1.74 3.30
C ASP A 175 -5.53 -2.52 3.31
N ASN A 176 -5.60 -3.60 4.12
CA ASN A 176 -6.72 -4.55 4.22
C ASN A 176 -7.08 -5.32 2.93
N LYS A 177 -6.21 -5.27 1.92
CA LYS A 177 -6.34 -6.05 0.68
C LYS A 177 -5.33 -7.19 0.67
N GLU A 178 -5.72 -8.32 0.09
CA GLU A 178 -4.86 -9.45 -0.17
C GLU A 178 -4.69 -9.64 -1.68
N SER A 179 -3.52 -10.13 -2.08
CA SER A 179 -3.18 -10.47 -3.47
C SER A 179 -2.24 -11.66 -3.47
N GLU A 180 -2.14 -12.34 -4.60
CA GLU A 180 -1.15 -13.40 -4.79
C GLU A 180 0.26 -12.81 -4.69
N GLY A 181 1.11 -13.46 -3.89
CA GLY A 181 2.51 -13.10 -3.72
C GLY A 181 3.41 -13.81 -4.75
N GLN A 182 4.64 -13.31 -4.88
CA GLN A 182 5.66 -13.93 -5.72
C GLN A 182 6.51 -14.97 -4.95
N HIS A 183 6.20 -15.21 -3.68
CA HIS A 183 6.96 -16.10 -2.82
C HIS A 183 6.30 -17.48 -2.69
N GLU A 184 7.14 -18.48 -2.41
CA GLU A 184 6.67 -19.85 -2.18
C GLU A 184 5.85 -19.95 -0.89
N ALA A 185 4.74 -20.68 -0.95
CA ALA A 185 3.92 -20.97 0.22
C ALA A 185 4.63 -22.02 1.12
N ILE A 186 4.64 -21.78 2.44
CA ILE A 186 5.11 -22.76 3.42
C ILE A 186 4.00 -23.79 3.75
N LEU A 187 2.75 -23.34 3.76
CA LEU A 187 1.60 -24.18 4.12
C LEU A 187 0.72 -24.47 2.91
N ASP A 188 0.10 -25.63 2.91
CA ASP A 188 -0.99 -25.92 2.00
C ASP A 188 -2.30 -25.26 2.49
N GLN A 189 -3.22 -25.08 1.52
CA GLN A 189 -4.46 -24.39 1.77
C GLN A 189 -5.43 -25.18 2.69
N GLN A 190 -5.33 -26.52 2.69
CA GLN A 190 -6.20 -27.38 3.48
C GLN A 190 -5.86 -27.27 4.96
N LEU A 191 -4.57 -27.43 5.32
CA LEU A 191 -4.10 -27.28 6.71
C LEU A 191 -4.44 -25.89 7.26
N PHE A 192 -4.20 -24.83 6.50
CA PHE A 192 -4.53 -23.49 6.93
C PHE A 192 -6.03 -23.30 7.19
N ARG A 193 -6.90 -23.79 6.29
CA ARG A 193 -8.36 -23.72 6.47
C ARG A 193 -8.83 -24.45 7.72
N GLN A 194 -8.31 -25.65 7.99
CA GLN A 194 -8.67 -26.44 9.17
C GLN A 194 -8.29 -25.68 10.45
N VAL A 195 -7.09 -25.07 10.47
CA VAL A 195 -6.63 -24.22 11.60
C VAL A 195 -7.55 -23.01 11.78
N GLN A 196 -7.98 -22.33 10.70
CA GLN A 196 -8.93 -21.21 10.80
C GLN A 196 -10.30 -21.65 11.34
N GLN A 197 -10.77 -22.83 10.94
CA GLN A 197 -12.02 -23.40 11.48
C GLN A 197 -11.91 -23.66 12.99
N LYS A 198 -10.81 -24.28 13.43
CA LYS A 198 -10.56 -24.50 14.86
C LYS A 198 -10.48 -23.19 15.65
N ILE A 199 -9.78 -22.17 15.13
CA ILE A 199 -9.71 -20.82 15.71
C ILE A 199 -11.12 -20.23 15.88
N LYS A 200 -11.98 -20.38 14.87
CA LYS A 200 -13.37 -19.89 14.91
C LYS A 200 -14.21 -20.64 15.95
N GLN A 201 -14.08 -21.97 16.05
CA GLN A 201 -14.76 -22.79 17.05
C GLN A 201 -14.37 -22.42 18.49
N LEU A 202 -13.09 -22.06 18.70
CA LEU A 202 -12.57 -21.63 19.99
C LEU A 202 -12.94 -20.17 20.35
N GLY A 203 -13.67 -19.46 19.48
CA GLY A 203 -14.09 -18.07 19.72
C GLY A 203 -12.96 -17.05 19.75
N TRP A 204 -11.82 -17.36 19.14
CA TRP A 204 -10.69 -16.43 19.07
C TRP A 204 -10.90 -15.44 17.92
N SER A 205 -11.80 -14.50 18.11
CA SER A 205 -12.04 -13.39 17.16
C SER A 205 -10.93 -12.32 17.20
#